data_ac027bbf7fee68ef6f6a2366cfdddb6d
#
_entry.id   ac027bbf7fee68ef6f6a2366cfdddb6d
#
_cell.length_a   1.000
_cell.length_b   1.000
_cell.length_c   1.000
_cell.angle_alpha   90.00
_cell.angle_beta   90.00
_cell.angle_gamma   90.00
#
_symmetry.space_group_name_H-M   'P 1'
#
loop_
_entity.id
_entity.type
_entity.pdbx_description
1 polymer ?
#
loop_
_entity_poly.entity_id
_entity_poly.type
_entity_poly.pdbx_seq_one_letter_code
_entity_poly.pdbx_strand_id
1 'polypeptide(L)'
;MADITPLLADRWSPHAFDKTHVISEDQVQLLLEAARWAPSAMNRQPWSFVVGVRDDDVFARLRPAIEGFSDWALDASAIILGAYQNAGSEPDYALYDLGQSMAHLTVQAEALGLHVRQFATFDRPMAGRAFNIAAPWEPIIMAAVGLPAPGQKPEGRARKPLSELTAWQ
;
A
#
# COMPACT_ATOMS: atom_id res chain seq x y z
N MET A 1 -18.90 13.82 -17.08
CA MET A 1 -18.11 13.13 -16.03
C MET A 1 -17.35 14.22 -15.29
N ALA A 2 -17.36 14.25 -13.97
CA ALA A 2 -16.60 15.27 -13.25
C ALA A 2 -15.10 15.09 -13.54
N ASP A 3 -14.41 16.21 -13.79
CA ASP A 3 -12.99 16.21 -14.16
C ASP A 3 -12.16 16.19 -12.87
N ILE A 4 -11.75 14.98 -12.45
CA ILE A 4 -10.89 14.82 -11.29
C ILE A 4 -9.41 14.92 -11.67
N THR A 5 -8.53 15.17 -10.68
CA THR A 5 -7.09 15.23 -10.94
C THR A 5 -6.58 13.98 -11.67
N PRO A 6 -5.67 14.13 -12.66
CA PRO A 6 -5.10 12.99 -13.39
C PRO A 6 -4.50 11.92 -12.47
N LEU A 7 -3.85 12.31 -11.36
CA LEU A 7 -3.29 11.37 -10.38
C LEU A 7 -4.31 10.37 -9.81
N LEU A 8 -5.57 10.78 -9.67
CA LEU A 8 -6.67 9.90 -9.26
C LEU A 8 -7.31 9.21 -10.45
N ALA A 9 -7.46 9.95 -11.59
CA ALA A 9 -8.09 9.44 -12.80
C ALA A 9 -7.26 8.32 -13.44
N ASP A 10 -5.95 8.44 -13.51
CA ASP A 10 -5.05 7.54 -14.25
C ASP A 10 -4.50 6.40 -13.39
N ARG A 11 -4.49 6.57 -12.06
CA ARG A 11 -4.02 5.56 -11.13
C ARG A 11 -4.72 4.20 -11.31
N TRP A 12 -3.95 3.15 -11.43
CA TRP A 12 -4.43 1.76 -11.47
C TRP A 12 -3.51 0.80 -10.71
N SER A 13 -3.95 -0.43 -10.50
CA SER A 13 -3.20 -1.47 -9.78
C SER A 13 -2.77 -2.55 -10.77
N PRO A 14 -1.48 -2.66 -11.11
CA PRO A 14 -1.00 -3.66 -12.06
C PRO A 14 -1.16 -5.08 -11.53
N HIS A 15 -1.35 -6.04 -12.45
CA HIS A 15 -1.41 -7.46 -12.10
C HIS A 15 -0.03 -8.10 -11.99
N ALA A 16 0.99 -7.51 -12.62
CA ALA A 16 2.37 -7.95 -12.57
C ALA A 16 3.32 -6.75 -12.64
N PHE A 17 4.50 -6.88 -12.08
CA PHE A 17 5.53 -5.85 -12.01
C PHE A 17 6.73 -6.19 -12.89
N ASP A 18 7.46 -5.16 -13.33
CA ASP A 18 8.72 -5.29 -14.04
C ASP A 18 9.83 -5.71 -13.04
N LYS A 19 10.32 -6.94 -13.24
CA LYS A 19 11.39 -7.53 -12.40
C LYS A 19 12.73 -6.79 -12.51
N THR A 20 12.91 -5.98 -13.53
CA THR A 20 14.17 -5.27 -13.79
C THR A 20 14.19 -3.86 -13.24
N HIS A 21 13.02 -3.29 -12.96
CA HIS A 21 12.91 -1.94 -12.39
C HIS A 21 13.44 -1.92 -10.96
N VAL A 22 14.25 -0.94 -10.63
CA VAL A 22 14.78 -0.68 -9.29
C VAL A 22 14.24 0.65 -8.78
N ILE A 23 13.59 0.63 -7.64
CA ILE A 23 13.14 1.85 -6.96
C ILE A 23 14.33 2.49 -6.22
N SER A 24 14.45 3.83 -6.28
CA SER A 24 15.48 4.53 -5.53
C SER A 24 15.09 4.77 -4.07
N GLU A 25 16.08 4.99 -3.20
CA GLU A 25 15.86 5.36 -1.81
C GLU A 25 15.04 6.65 -1.68
N ASP A 26 15.34 7.67 -2.50
CA ASP A 26 14.59 8.93 -2.53
C ASP A 26 13.12 8.70 -2.88
N GLN A 27 12.81 7.82 -3.83
CA GLN A 27 11.44 7.48 -4.16
C GLN A 27 10.73 6.80 -2.98
N VAL A 28 11.40 5.87 -2.30
CA VAL A 28 10.85 5.23 -1.09
C VAL A 28 10.57 6.27 -0.01
N GLN A 29 11.49 7.20 0.24
CA GLN A 29 11.30 8.26 1.22
C GLN A 29 10.12 9.17 0.87
N LEU A 30 9.94 9.54 -0.41
CA LEU A 30 8.79 10.34 -0.86
C LEU A 30 7.46 9.60 -0.67
N LEU A 31 7.42 8.29 -0.88
CA LEU A 31 6.23 7.48 -0.63
C LEU A 31 5.85 7.48 0.86
N LEU A 32 6.85 7.28 1.73
CA LEU A 32 6.63 7.28 3.18
C LEU A 32 6.27 8.67 3.70
N GLU A 33 6.87 9.72 3.14
CA GLU A 33 6.52 11.10 3.48
C GLU A 33 5.06 11.41 3.11
N ALA A 34 4.60 11.01 1.93
CA ALA A 34 3.19 11.17 1.55
C ALA A 34 2.25 10.40 2.50
N ALA A 35 2.63 9.18 2.88
CA ALA A 35 1.89 8.40 3.88
C ALA A 35 1.82 9.12 5.23
N ARG A 36 2.92 9.72 5.67
CA ARG A 36 3.02 10.48 6.92
C ARG A 36 2.11 11.72 6.96
N TRP A 37 1.87 12.35 5.80
CA TRP A 37 1.01 13.53 5.68
C TRP A 37 -0.49 13.22 5.62
N ALA A 38 -0.88 11.97 5.70
CA ALA A 38 -2.29 11.62 5.76
C ALA A 38 -2.94 12.20 7.04
N PRO A 39 -4.23 12.59 6.98
CA PRO A 39 -4.96 12.97 8.18
C PRO A 39 -5.20 11.75 9.07
N SER A 40 -5.32 12.00 10.37
CA SER A 40 -5.70 10.96 11.34
C SER A 40 -6.53 11.57 12.47
N ALA A 41 -7.35 10.76 13.11
CA ALA A 41 -8.16 11.18 14.24
C ALA A 41 -7.27 11.80 15.32
N MET A 42 -7.54 13.06 15.69
CA MET A 42 -6.75 13.83 16.67
C MET A 42 -5.24 13.88 16.37
N ASN A 43 -4.85 13.71 15.10
CA ASN A 43 -3.46 13.64 14.65
C ASN A 43 -2.63 12.54 15.36
N ARG A 44 -3.25 11.42 15.70
CA ARG A 44 -2.62 10.31 16.42
C ARG A 44 -1.61 9.54 15.58
N GLN A 45 -1.75 9.55 14.24
CA GLN A 45 -0.84 8.88 13.29
C GLN A 45 -0.59 7.40 13.66
N PRO A 46 -1.65 6.57 13.78
CA PRO A 46 -1.58 5.23 14.35
C PRO A 46 -1.10 4.18 13.34
N TRP A 47 -0.12 4.51 12.52
CA TRP A 47 0.43 3.65 11.47
C TRP A 47 1.93 3.47 11.64
N SER A 48 2.42 2.34 11.16
CA SER A 48 3.83 2.02 11.06
C SER A 48 4.08 1.20 9.80
N PHE A 49 5.28 1.33 9.24
CA PHE A 49 5.64 0.66 8.00
C PHE A 49 6.92 -0.14 8.14
N VAL A 50 6.95 -1.33 7.50
CA VAL A 50 8.17 -2.06 7.21
C VAL A 50 8.35 -2.01 5.69
N VAL A 51 9.51 -1.57 5.24
CA VAL A 51 9.81 -1.42 3.82
C VAL A 51 10.94 -2.35 3.42
N GLY A 52 10.65 -3.28 2.52
CA GLY A 52 11.64 -4.13 1.86
C GLY A 52 11.81 -3.69 0.41
N VAL A 53 13.01 -3.32 0.03
CA VAL A 53 13.39 -3.11 -1.38
C VAL A 53 13.91 -4.43 -1.93
N ARG A 54 13.53 -4.76 -3.17
CA ARG A 54 13.97 -6.02 -3.77
C ARG A 54 15.48 -6.21 -3.62
N ASP A 55 15.87 -7.43 -3.26
CA ASP A 55 17.24 -7.89 -2.99
C ASP A 55 17.84 -7.39 -1.67
N ASP A 56 17.11 -6.61 -0.84
CA ASP A 56 17.56 -6.31 0.52
C ASP A 56 17.12 -7.38 1.56
N ASP A 57 17.70 -7.31 2.74
CA ASP A 57 17.43 -8.24 3.85
C ASP A 57 15.98 -8.12 4.35
N VAL A 58 15.36 -6.93 4.26
CA VAL A 58 13.98 -6.71 4.71
C VAL A 58 13.02 -7.39 3.74
N PHE A 59 13.24 -7.24 2.44
CA PHE A 59 12.46 -7.92 1.41
C PHE A 59 12.59 -9.45 1.54
N ALA A 60 13.80 -9.94 1.77
CA ALA A 60 14.04 -11.36 1.99
C ALA A 60 13.27 -11.91 3.20
N ARG A 61 13.12 -11.12 4.27
CA ARG A 61 12.35 -11.47 5.47
C ARG A 61 10.83 -11.36 5.28
N LEU A 62 10.35 -10.48 4.36
CA LEU A 62 8.93 -10.38 4.01
C LEU A 62 8.47 -11.53 3.11
N ARG A 63 9.36 -12.01 2.24
CA ARG A 63 9.08 -13.03 1.22
C ARG A 63 8.31 -14.26 1.75
N PRO A 64 8.71 -14.94 2.84
CA PRO A 64 7.99 -16.14 3.31
C PRO A 64 6.53 -15.90 3.69
N ALA A 65 6.19 -14.68 4.11
CA ALA A 65 4.81 -14.32 4.42
C ALA A 65 3.95 -14.08 3.16
N ILE A 66 4.57 -13.91 1.99
CA ILE A 66 3.92 -13.61 0.71
C ILE A 66 3.81 -14.86 -0.16
N GLU A 67 4.82 -15.74 -0.12
CA GLU A 67 4.89 -16.96 -0.91
C GLU A 67 3.70 -17.87 -0.68
N GLY A 68 3.11 -18.37 -1.79
CA GLY A 68 1.90 -19.19 -1.77
C GLY A 68 0.60 -18.40 -1.57
N PHE A 69 0.66 -17.10 -1.30
CA PHE A 69 -0.51 -16.22 -1.12
C PHE A 69 -0.63 -15.16 -2.22
N SER A 70 0.45 -14.45 -2.49
CA SER A 70 0.50 -13.33 -3.43
C SER A 70 1.83 -13.28 -4.17
N ASP A 71 2.25 -14.37 -4.77
CA ASP A 71 3.56 -14.54 -5.43
C ASP A 71 3.86 -13.46 -6.48
N TRP A 72 2.82 -12.95 -7.15
CA TRP A 72 2.94 -11.86 -8.11
C TRP A 72 3.57 -10.58 -7.51
N ALA A 73 3.43 -10.37 -6.19
CA ALA A 73 3.98 -9.21 -5.49
C ALA A 73 5.51 -9.28 -5.34
N LEU A 74 6.09 -10.47 -5.41
CA LEU A 74 7.54 -10.69 -5.28
C LEU A 74 8.33 -10.16 -6.47
N ASP A 75 7.66 -9.83 -7.57
CA ASP A 75 8.26 -9.20 -8.74
C ASP A 75 8.36 -7.65 -8.61
N ALA A 76 7.70 -7.08 -7.61
CA ALA A 76 7.72 -5.63 -7.38
C ALA A 76 9.11 -5.13 -6.94
N SER A 77 9.38 -3.85 -7.16
CA SER A 77 10.64 -3.21 -6.74
C SER A 77 10.73 -3.00 -5.23
N ALA A 78 9.58 -2.86 -4.56
CA ALA A 78 9.50 -2.78 -3.11
C ALA A 78 8.18 -3.36 -2.60
N ILE A 79 8.20 -3.87 -1.37
CA ILE A 79 7.03 -4.24 -0.58
C ILE A 79 6.99 -3.35 0.67
N ILE A 80 5.86 -2.73 0.90
CA ILE A 80 5.61 -1.92 2.09
C ILE A 80 4.52 -2.61 2.90
N LEU A 81 4.88 -3.13 4.08
CA LEU A 81 3.94 -3.69 5.04
C LEU A 81 3.42 -2.56 5.93
N GLY A 82 2.12 -2.35 5.96
CA GLY A 82 1.43 -1.42 6.85
C GLY A 82 0.86 -2.13 8.07
N ALA A 83 1.18 -1.59 9.24
CA ALA A 83 0.62 -1.99 10.52
C ALA A 83 -0.10 -0.80 11.18
N TYR A 84 -1.16 -1.08 11.93
CA TYR A 84 -1.88 -0.07 12.69
C TYR A 84 -1.82 -0.38 14.18
N GLN A 85 -1.98 0.67 14.99
CA GLN A 85 -2.01 0.54 16.43
C GLN A 85 -3.43 0.18 16.92
N ASN A 86 -3.69 -1.11 17.17
CA ASN A 86 -4.92 -1.61 17.71
C ASN A 86 -4.97 -1.42 19.24
N ALA A 87 -5.04 -0.16 19.68
CA ALA A 87 -5.08 0.18 21.10
C ALA A 87 -6.09 1.29 21.37
N GLY A 88 -6.76 1.21 22.51
CA GLY A 88 -7.71 2.21 22.97
C GLY A 88 -9.17 1.85 22.71
N SER A 89 -10.06 2.81 22.91
CA SER A 89 -11.52 2.61 22.81
C SER A 89 -12.06 2.57 21.37
N GLU A 90 -11.25 2.90 20.37
CA GLU A 90 -11.69 3.08 19.00
C GLU A 90 -10.65 2.55 17.98
N PRO A 91 -10.37 1.23 17.96
CA PRO A 91 -9.41 0.64 17.02
C PRO A 91 -9.81 0.83 15.55
N ASP A 92 -11.11 0.98 15.27
CA ASP A 92 -11.63 1.16 13.90
C ASP A 92 -11.11 2.47 13.27
N TYR A 93 -10.93 3.53 14.05
CA TYR A 93 -10.32 4.76 13.54
C TYR A 93 -8.85 4.58 13.16
N ALA A 94 -8.10 3.78 13.89
CA ALA A 94 -6.70 3.53 13.56
C ALA A 94 -6.55 2.77 12.23
N LEU A 95 -7.44 1.83 11.97
CA LEU A 95 -7.49 1.12 10.68
C LEU A 95 -7.92 2.04 9.54
N TYR A 96 -8.93 2.90 9.78
CA TYR A 96 -9.36 3.92 8.82
C TYR A 96 -8.22 4.89 8.49
N ASP A 97 -7.50 5.36 9.51
CA ASP A 97 -6.37 6.29 9.37
C ASP A 97 -5.20 5.65 8.58
N LEU A 98 -4.88 4.38 8.86
CA LEU A 98 -3.91 3.64 8.04
C LEU A 98 -4.36 3.57 6.57
N GLY A 99 -5.66 3.35 6.32
CA GLY A 99 -6.20 3.32 4.96
C GLY A 99 -5.98 4.65 4.22
N GLN A 100 -6.15 5.80 4.91
CA GLN A 100 -5.85 7.11 4.35
C GLN A 100 -4.35 7.28 4.05
N SER A 101 -3.49 6.86 4.96
CA SER A 101 -2.04 6.89 4.78
C SER A 101 -1.60 6.05 3.57
N MET A 102 -2.14 4.86 3.39
CA MET A 102 -1.90 4.01 2.22
C MET A 102 -2.45 4.60 0.92
N ALA A 103 -3.55 5.36 0.98
CA ALA A 103 -4.07 6.08 -0.18
C ALA A 103 -3.14 7.22 -0.61
N HIS A 104 -2.63 8.01 0.34
CA HIS A 104 -1.65 9.08 0.07
C HIS A 104 -0.37 8.53 -0.58
N LEU A 105 0.19 7.45 -0.01
CA LEU A 105 1.33 6.73 -0.59
C LEU A 105 1.04 6.32 -2.04
N THR A 106 -0.15 5.77 -2.30
CA THR A 106 -0.54 5.29 -3.63
C THR A 106 -0.64 6.44 -4.64
N VAL A 107 -1.18 7.60 -4.23
CA VAL A 107 -1.25 8.80 -5.10
C VAL A 107 0.15 9.37 -5.37
N GLN A 108 1.02 9.38 -4.36
CA GLN A 108 2.41 9.81 -4.53
C GLN A 108 3.19 8.90 -5.48
N ALA A 109 2.96 7.59 -5.44
CA ALA A 109 3.56 6.66 -6.38
C ALA A 109 3.18 7.01 -7.83
N GLU A 110 1.90 7.29 -8.09
CA GLU A 110 1.43 7.71 -9.41
C GLU A 110 2.12 9.01 -9.87
N ALA A 111 2.31 9.98 -8.97
CA ALA A 111 3.04 11.21 -9.25
C ALA A 111 4.53 10.97 -9.60
N LEU A 112 5.10 9.87 -9.14
CA LEU A 112 6.48 9.44 -9.46
C LEU A 112 6.55 8.53 -10.69
N GLY A 113 5.43 8.28 -11.38
CA GLY A 113 5.35 7.32 -12.49
C GLY A 113 5.45 5.86 -12.05
N LEU A 114 5.26 5.59 -10.75
CA LEU A 114 5.21 4.26 -10.18
C LEU A 114 3.77 3.83 -9.95
N HIS A 115 3.54 2.53 -9.86
CA HIS A 115 2.23 1.99 -9.54
C HIS A 115 2.25 1.17 -8.26
N VAL A 116 1.09 1.15 -7.59
CA VAL A 116 0.89 0.41 -6.35
C VAL A 116 -0.28 -0.57 -6.49
N ARG A 117 -0.06 -1.80 -6.08
CA ARG A 117 -1.14 -2.74 -5.80
C ARG A 117 -1.10 -3.15 -4.34
N GLN A 118 -2.13 -2.75 -3.60
CA GLN A 118 -2.33 -3.15 -2.22
C GLN A 118 -2.94 -4.56 -2.16
N PHE A 119 -2.54 -5.35 -1.16
CA PHE A 119 -3.06 -6.70 -0.93
C PHE A 119 -3.05 -7.08 0.55
N ALA A 120 -4.03 -7.88 0.95
CA ALA A 120 -4.18 -8.37 2.32
C ALA A 120 -4.04 -9.90 2.41
N THR A 121 -3.80 -10.56 1.27
CA THR A 121 -3.61 -12.02 1.20
C THR A 121 -2.13 -12.34 1.42
N PHE A 122 -1.75 -12.51 2.69
CA PHE A 122 -0.41 -12.90 3.15
C PHE A 122 -0.51 -13.49 4.56
N ASP A 123 0.50 -14.21 5.02
CA ASP A 123 0.58 -14.74 6.39
C ASP A 123 0.93 -13.59 7.37
N ARG A 124 -0.12 -12.97 7.95
CA ARG A 124 0.04 -11.86 8.92
C ARG A 124 0.82 -12.27 10.17
N PRO A 125 0.53 -13.41 10.81
CA PRO A 125 1.31 -13.89 11.94
C PRO A 125 2.80 -14.08 11.61
N MET A 126 3.13 -14.61 10.44
CA MET A 126 4.51 -14.78 10.01
C MET A 126 5.21 -13.43 9.82
N ALA A 127 4.56 -12.47 9.13
CA ALA A 127 5.08 -11.11 8.97
C ALA A 127 5.27 -10.43 10.33
N GLY A 128 4.32 -10.56 11.25
CA GLY A 128 4.43 -10.03 12.61
C GLY A 128 5.64 -10.56 13.35
N ARG A 129 5.85 -11.89 13.33
CA ARG A 129 7.04 -12.52 13.97
C ARG A 129 8.35 -12.07 13.32
N ALA A 130 8.38 -11.99 11.98
CA ALA A 130 9.59 -11.60 11.26
C ALA A 130 10.10 -10.21 11.64
N PHE A 131 9.23 -9.29 12.04
CA PHE A 131 9.59 -7.90 12.36
C PHE A 131 9.27 -7.49 13.81
N ASN A 132 8.99 -8.46 14.69
CA ASN A 132 8.62 -8.22 16.09
C ASN A 132 7.44 -7.25 16.24
N ILE A 133 6.50 -7.29 15.30
CA ILE A 133 5.25 -6.54 15.37
C ILE A 133 4.31 -7.31 16.31
N ALA A 134 4.14 -6.78 17.52
CA ALA A 134 3.30 -7.37 18.56
C ALA A 134 2.30 -6.33 19.07
N ALA A 135 1.27 -6.80 19.76
CA ALA A 135 0.27 -5.91 20.37
C ALA A 135 0.94 -4.74 21.11
N PRO A 136 0.42 -3.52 20.94
CA PRO A 136 -0.85 -3.19 20.28
C PRO A 136 -0.77 -2.99 18.74
N TRP A 137 0.30 -3.35 18.09
CA TRP A 137 0.46 -3.22 16.64
C TRP A 137 0.03 -4.50 15.91
N GLU A 138 -0.68 -4.31 14.80
CA GLU A 138 -1.14 -5.41 13.93
C GLU A 138 -0.78 -5.13 12.47
N PRO A 139 -0.06 -6.05 11.79
CA PRO A 139 0.16 -5.99 10.34
C PRO A 139 -1.15 -6.35 9.63
N ILE A 140 -1.60 -5.52 8.67
CA ILE A 140 -2.91 -5.69 8.05
C ILE A 140 -2.90 -5.65 6.53
N ILE A 141 -1.99 -4.90 5.92
CA ILE A 141 -1.97 -4.64 4.50
C ILE A 141 -0.53 -4.61 3.98
N MET A 142 -0.32 -5.07 2.77
CA MET A 142 0.93 -4.84 2.04
C MET A 142 0.65 -4.06 0.76
N ALA A 143 1.65 -3.31 0.31
CA ALA A 143 1.67 -2.63 -0.98
C ALA A 143 2.89 -3.09 -1.77
N ALA A 144 2.64 -3.67 -2.94
CA ALA A 144 3.66 -3.92 -3.95
C ALA A 144 3.82 -2.65 -4.80
N VAL A 145 5.05 -2.17 -4.95
CA VAL A 145 5.39 -0.90 -5.61
C VAL A 145 6.41 -1.13 -6.70
N GLY A 146 6.21 -0.52 -7.87
CA GLY A 146 7.14 -0.61 -8.99
C GLY A 146 6.54 -0.17 -10.31
N LEU A 147 7.22 -0.44 -11.41
CA LEU A 147 6.65 -0.31 -12.75
C LEU A 147 5.83 -1.54 -13.11
N PRO A 148 4.73 -1.40 -13.88
CA PRO A 148 4.02 -2.54 -14.43
C PRO A 148 4.92 -3.36 -15.35
N ALA A 149 4.71 -4.67 -15.39
CA ALA A 149 5.39 -5.53 -16.36
C ALA A 149 5.07 -5.07 -17.80
N PRO A 150 6.00 -5.25 -18.77
CA PRO A 150 5.78 -4.87 -20.15
C PRO A 150 4.46 -5.45 -20.72
N GLY A 151 3.69 -4.61 -21.40
CA GLY A 151 2.40 -5.00 -22.00
C GLY A 151 1.20 -4.94 -21.04
N GLN A 152 1.39 -4.69 -19.77
CA GLN A 152 0.29 -4.44 -18.83
C GLN A 152 -0.47 -3.16 -19.22
N LYS A 153 -1.78 -3.21 -19.10
CA LYS A 153 -2.68 -2.09 -19.37
C LYS A 153 -3.63 -1.88 -18.21
N PRO A 154 -4.14 -0.66 -17.99
CA PRO A 154 -5.16 -0.41 -16.98
C PRO A 154 -6.42 -1.25 -17.23
N GLU A 155 -6.79 -2.06 -16.26
CA GLU A 155 -7.99 -2.90 -16.26
C GLU A 155 -8.83 -2.63 -15.00
N GLY A 156 -10.10 -3.06 -14.99
CA GLY A 156 -10.96 -3.00 -13.82
C GLY A 156 -11.24 -1.59 -13.31
N ARG A 157 -11.30 -0.58 -14.21
CA ARG A 157 -11.43 0.84 -13.85
C ARG A 157 -12.86 1.36 -13.80
N ALA A 158 -13.84 0.46 -13.95
CA ALA A 158 -15.25 0.84 -13.79
C ALA A 158 -15.49 1.40 -12.38
N ARG A 159 -16.32 2.42 -12.32
CA ARG A 159 -16.78 3.02 -11.06
C ARG A 159 -18.30 3.06 -11.07
N LYS A 160 -18.89 2.88 -9.92
CA LYS A 160 -20.33 3.10 -9.73
C LYS A 160 -20.67 4.56 -10.06
N PRO A 161 -21.85 4.84 -10.60
CA PRO A 161 -22.33 6.19 -10.78
C PRO A 161 -22.43 6.90 -9.42
N LEU A 162 -22.24 8.22 -9.40
CA LEU A 162 -22.30 9.02 -8.16
C LEU A 162 -23.63 8.85 -7.42
N SER A 163 -24.72 8.62 -8.14
CA SER A 163 -26.05 8.38 -7.56
C SER A 163 -26.12 7.13 -6.68
N GLU A 164 -25.23 6.16 -6.88
CA GLU A 164 -25.13 4.98 -6.00
C GLU A 164 -24.25 5.22 -4.76
N LEU A 165 -23.47 6.30 -4.76
CA LEU A 165 -22.58 6.66 -3.65
C LEU A 165 -23.21 7.70 -2.71
N THR A 166 -24.32 8.35 -3.14
CA THR A 166 -25.04 9.35 -2.38
C THR A 166 -26.39 8.80 -1.94
N ALA A 167 -26.46 8.35 -0.68
CA ALA A 167 -27.66 7.69 -0.15
C ALA A 167 -28.79 8.65 0.22
N TRP A 168 -28.54 9.94 0.24
CA TRP A 168 -29.50 10.98 0.70
C TRP A 168 -29.59 12.09 -0.33
N GLN A 169 -30.54 11.96 -1.21
CA GLN A 169 -31.00 13.01 -2.13
C GLN A 169 -32.45 13.33 -1.85
#